data_c9bf6295cf0d02e08caa51245a111e56
#
_entry.id   c9bf6295cf0d02e08caa51245a111e56
#
_cell.length_a   1.000
_cell.length_b   1.000
_cell.length_c   1.000
_cell.angle_alpha   90.00
_cell.angle_beta   90.00
_cell.angle_gamma   90.00
#
_symmetry.space_group_name_H-M   'P 1'
#
loop_
_entity.id
_entity.type
_entity.pdbx_description
1 polymer ?
#
loop_
_entity_poly.entity_id
_entity_poly.type
_entity_poly.pdbx_seq_one_letter_code
_entity_poly.pdbx_strand_id
1 'polypeptide(L)'
;MNAIELLMGMDLETLEAVPHGEMEIKRLSKIAGSPFVVEYEAISGRKYARIASLIAGKDGKTDVSSGFDANLMVCVAGIKSPDLNSKDLQKRFKVATPKDLVEKVFTFGEVAQIASAIGEVSGLNSDGEEEAKN
;
A
#
# COMPACT_ATOMS: atom_id res chain seq x y z
N MET A 1 -19.84 -29.41 9.44
CA MET A 1 -18.36 -29.34 9.44
C MET A 1 -17.88 -28.31 10.41
N ASN A 2 -16.82 -28.64 11.14
CA ASN A 2 -16.22 -27.67 12.06
C ASN A 2 -15.09 -26.89 11.34
N ALA A 3 -14.57 -25.88 12.00
CA ALA A 3 -13.56 -25.00 11.43
C ALA A 3 -12.27 -25.75 11.03
N ILE A 4 -11.89 -26.75 11.82
CA ILE A 4 -10.68 -27.54 11.54
C ILE A 4 -10.87 -28.30 10.21
N GLU A 5 -12.01 -28.95 10.03
CA GLU A 5 -12.31 -29.70 8.80
C GLU A 5 -12.33 -28.77 7.60
N LEU A 6 -12.93 -27.60 7.74
CA LEU A 6 -12.98 -26.61 6.65
C LEU A 6 -11.60 -26.15 6.25
N LEU A 7 -10.74 -25.83 7.23
CA LEU A 7 -9.37 -25.41 6.97
C LEU A 7 -8.54 -26.50 6.30
N MET A 8 -8.70 -27.74 6.78
CA MET A 8 -7.96 -28.88 6.22
C MET A 8 -8.32 -29.15 4.77
N GLY A 9 -9.53 -28.79 4.36
CA GLY A 9 -10.00 -28.97 2.99
C GLY A 9 -9.73 -27.81 2.05
N MET A 10 -9.20 -26.70 2.56
CA MET A 10 -8.95 -25.52 1.72
C MET A 10 -7.74 -25.71 0.81
N ASP A 11 -7.84 -25.14 -0.39
CA ASP A 11 -6.72 -25.07 -1.31
C ASP A 11 -5.73 -24.02 -0.81
N LEU A 12 -4.49 -24.44 -0.57
CA LEU A 12 -3.46 -23.55 -0.02
C LEU A 12 -3.13 -22.40 -0.95
N GLU A 13 -3.09 -22.64 -2.27
CA GLU A 13 -2.82 -21.57 -3.24
C GLU A 13 -3.89 -20.48 -3.17
N THR A 14 -5.15 -20.89 -3.08
CA THR A 14 -6.27 -19.96 -2.98
C THR A 14 -6.20 -19.18 -1.65
N LEU A 15 -5.95 -19.89 -0.55
CA LEU A 15 -5.89 -19.29 0.77
C LEU A 15 -4.74 -18.30 0.89
N GLU A 16 -3.59 -18.61 0.30
CA GLU A 16 -2.37 -17.82 0.39
C GLU A 16 -2.21 -16.80 -0.74
N ALA A 17 -3.16 -16.76 -1.68
CA ALA A 17 -3.12 -15.80 -2.78
C ALA A 17 -3.12 -14.37 -2.23
N VAL A 18 -2.22 -13.54 -2.78
CA VAL A 18 -2.09 -12.15 -2.34
C VAL A 18 -3.15 -11.29 -3.04
N PRO A 19 -4.09 -10.71 -2.29
CA PRO A 19 -5.06 -9.79 -2.89
C PRO A 19 -4.37 -8.59 -3.53
N HIS A 20 -4.92 -8.12 -4.65
CA HIS A 20 -4.35 -7.00 -5.39
C HIS A 20 -5.46 -6.13 -5.97
N GLY A 21 -5.08 -4.95 -6.43
CA GLY A 21 -6.01 -4.02 -7.05
C GLY A 21 -5.28 -3.02 -7.93
N GLU A 22 -6.05 -2.14 -8.52
CA GLU A 22 -5.51 -1.07 -9.37
C GLU A 22 -6.26 0.23 -9.10
N MET A 23 -5.55 1.34 -9.33
CA MET A 23 -6.10 2.68 -9.13
C MET A 23 -5.58 3.60 -10.21
N GLU A 24 -6.49 4.26 -10.93
CA GLU A 24 -6.08 5.30 -11.87
C GLU A 24 -5.76 6.59 -11.12
N ILE A 25 -4.62 7.20 -11.46
CA ILE A 25 -4.25 8.52 -10.91
C ILE A 25 -4.59 9.55 -11.99
N LYS A 26 -5.78 10.11 -11.90
CA LYS A 26 -6.35 10.97 -12.94
C LYS A 26 -5.47 12.17 -13.29
N ARG A 27 -4.81 12.77 -12.30
CA ARG A 27 -3.90 13.88 -12.54
C ARG A 27 -2.77 13.46 -13.50
N LEU A 28 -2.17 12.30 -13.26
CA LEU A 28 -1.09 11.79 -14.09
C LEU A 28 -1.59 11.32 -15.45
N SER A 29 -2.81 10.78 -15.50
CA SER A 29 -3.45 10.43 -16.79
C SER A 29 -3.59 11.64 -17.69
N LYS A 30 -4.00 12.78 -17.13
CA LYS A 30 -4.13 14.04 -17.88
C LYS A 30 -2.79 14.52 -18.41
N ILE A 31 -1.75 14.47 -17.58
CA ILE A 31 -0.40 14.90 -17.97
C ILE A 31 0.15 14.00 -19.08
N ALA A 32 -0.05 12.69 -18.94
CA ALA A 32 0.47 11.70 -19.88
C ALA A 32 -0.33 11.61 -21.16
N GLY A 33 -1.60 12.04 -21.16
CA GLY A 33 -2.50 11.87 -22.29
C GLY A 33 -2.95 10.43 -22.49
N SER A 34 -2.84 9.59 -21.47
CA SER A 34 -3.14 8.16 -21.50
C SER A 34 -3.39 7.70 -20.06
N PRO A 35 -4.25 6.68 -19.85
CA PRO A 35 -4.53 6.23 -18.48
C PRO A 35 -3.26 5.83 -17.72
N PHE A 36 -3.06 6.44 -16.56
CA PHE A 36 -1.97 6.08 -15.65
C PHE A 36 -2.57 5.29 -14.50
N VAL A 37 -2.23 4.01 -14.40
CA VAL A 37 -2.81 3.08 -13.43
C VAL A 37 -1.71 2.55 -12.53
N VAL A 38 -1.93 2.66 -11.21
CA VAL A 38 -1.06 2.04 -10.21
C VAL A 38 -1.62 0.67 -9.90
N GLU A 39 -0.79 -0.35 -10.01
CA GLU A 39 -1.15 -1.71 -9.58
C GLU A 39 -0.51 -1.95 -8.21
N TYR A 40 -1.29 -2.47 -7.29
CA TYR A 40 -0.85 -2.68 -5.92
C TYR A 40 -1.33 -4.01 -5.39
N GLU A 41 -0.68 -4.47 -4.31
CA GLU A 41 -1.06 -5.72 -3.64
C GLU A 41 -1.10 -5.54 -2.13
N ALA A 42 -1.73 -6.49 -1.45
CA ALA A 42 -1.79 -6.53 0.00
C ALA A 42 -0.38 -6.69 0.58
N ILE A 43 -0.17 -6.11 1.76
CA ILE A 43 1.04 -6.33 2.54
C ILE A 43 0.66 -7.03 3.85
N SER A 44 1.60 -7.79 4.41
CA SER A 44 1.34 -8.58 5.60
C SER A 44 1.19 -7.71 6.85
N GLY A 45 0.47 -8.23 7.86
CA GLY A 45 0.37 -7.56 9.14
C GLY A 45 1.72 -7.32 9.78
N ARG A 46 2.66 -8.25 9.60
CA ARG A 46 4.03 -8.09 10.09
C ARG A 46 4.74 -6.91 9.43
N LYS A 47 4.50 -6.72 8.13
CA LYS A 47 5.07 -5.57 7.41
C LYS A 47 4.47 -4.26 7.94
N TYR A 48 3.15 -4.22 8.16
CA TYR A 48 2.49 -3.06 8.78
C TYR A 48 3.06 -2.77 10.17
N ALA A 49 3.23 -3.79 10.99
CA ALA A 49 3.79 -3.64 12.34
C ALA A 49 5.20 -3.07 12.28
N ARG A 50 6.01 -3.52 11.32
CA ARG A 50 7.37 -3.02 11.12
C ARG A 50 7.37 -1.55 10.72
N ILE A 51 6.48 -1.16 9.80
CA ILE A 51 6.34 0.23 9.38
C ILE A 51 5.94 1.11 10.58
N ALA A 52 4.95 0.68 11.35
CA ALA A 52 4.51 1.40 12.54
C ALA A 52 5.64 1.57 13.54
N SER A 53 6.45 0.53 13.72
CA SER A 53 7.59 0.52 14.63
C SER A 53 8.66 1.53 14.22
N LEU A 54 8.91 1.67 12.91
CA LEU A 54 9.91 2.61 12.39
C LEU A 54 9.47 4.07 12.51
N ILE A 55 8.17 4.31 12.53
CA ILE A 55 7.60 5.66 12.46
C ILE A 55 7.18 6.16 13.83
N ALA A 56 6.85 5.28 14.77
CA ALA A 56 6.55 5.67 16.13
C ALA A 56 7.77 6.42 16.69
N GLY A 57 7.57 7.68 17.04
CA GLY A 57 8.64 8.50 17.60
C GLY A 57 9.16 7.93 18.91
N LYS A 58 10.34 8.38 19.33
CA LYS A 58 10.96 7.94 20.58
C LYS A 58 10.07 8.20 21.79
N ASP A 59 9.18 9.17 21.69
CA ASP A 59 8.21 9.51 22.74
C ASP A 59 6.84 8.83 22.51
N GLY A 60 6.73 7.97 21.50
CA GLY A 60 5.49 7.28 21.17
C GLY A 60 4.43 8.13 20.50
N LYS A 61 4.74 9.38 20.19
CA LYS A 61 3.79 10.29 19.54
C LYS A 61 3.89 10.21 18.03
N THR A 62 2.73 10.29 17.38
CA THR A 62 2.66 10.39 15.92
C THR A 62 2.11 11.76 15.55
N ASP A 63 2.64 12.36 14.50
CA ASP A 63 2.17 13.63 13.95
C ASP A 63 1.89 13.47 12.46
N VAL A 64 1.53 14.56 11.79
CA VAL A 64 1.21 14.55 10.36
C VAL A 64 2.41 14.06 9.53
N SER A 65 3.63 14.48 9.89
CA SER A 65 4.84 14.08 9.21
C SER A 65 5.08 12.57 9.32
N SER A 66 4.92 12.01 10.53
CA SER A 66 5.04 10.56 10.75
C SER A 66 3.98 9.77 10.00
N GLY A 67 2.75 10.31 9.95
CA GLY A 67 1.67 9.69 9.19
C GLY A 67 1.95 9.65 7.69
N PHE A 68 2.51 10.73 7.15
CA PHE A 68 2.89 10.78 5.75
C PHE A 68 4.01 9.78 5.44
N ASP A 69 5.02 9.72 6.31
CA ASP A 69 6.11 8.74 6.15
C ASP A 69 5.58 7.31 6.19
N ALA A 70 4.61 7.02 7.08
CA ALA A 70 3.96 5.71 7.13
C ALA A 70 3.30 5.39 5.80
N ASN A 71 2.55 6.32 5.24
CA ASN A 71 1.86 6.14 3.96
C ASN A 71 2.86 5.92 2.82
N LEU A 72 3.96 6.66 2.80
CA LEU A 72 5.02 6.45 1.81
C LEU A 72 5.57 5.03 1.90
N MET A 73 5.82 4.53 3.10
CA MET A 73 6.36 3.18 3.31
C MET A 73 5.35 2.10 2.92
N VAL A 74 4.07 2.32 3.19
CA VAL A 74 3.00 1.42 2.73
C VAL A 74 2.97 1.37 1.20
N CYS A 75 3.05 2.52 0.54
CA CYS A 75 3.10 2.59 -0.92
C CYS A 75 4.32 1.84 -1.48
N VAL A 76 5.49 2.04 -0.90
CA VAL A 76 6.70 1.33 -1.33
C VAL A 76 6.55 -0.19 -1.21
N ALA A 77 5.91 -0.64 -0.13
CA ALA A 77 5.71 -2.07 0.11
C ALA A 77 4.65 -2.68 -0.80
N GLY A 78 3.60 -1.92 -1.13
CA GLY A 78 2.41 -2.46 -1.82
C GLY A 78 2.34 -2.19 -3.32
N ILE A 79 2.99 -1.15 -3.83
CA ILE A 79 2.92 -0.83 -5.25
C ILE A 79 3.74 -1.84 -6.05
N LYS A 80 3.11 -2.48 -7.03
CA LYS A 80 3.74 -3.43 -7.93
C LYS A 80 4.08 -2.80 -9.28
N SER A 81 3.25 -1.88 -9.76
CA SER A 81 3.49 -1.14 -10.99
C SER A 81 3.09 0.31 -10.78
N PRO A 82 3.92 1.28 -11.12
CA PRO A 82 5.24 1.14 -11.75
C PRO A 82 6.27 0.50 -10.80
N ASP A 83 7.32 -0.09 -11.37
CA ASP A 83 8.40 -0.68 -10.58
C ASP A 83 9.22 0.43 -9.90
N LEU A 84 9.03 0.58 -8.60
CA LEU A 84 9.69 1.63 -7.83
C LEU A 84 11.20 1.40 -7.65
N ASN A 85 11.66 0.18 -7.93
CA ASN A 85 13.09 -0.16 -7.87
C ASN A 85 13.82 0.11 -9.20
N SER A 86 13.09 0.58 -10.23
CA SER A 86 13.69 0.91 -11.52
C SER A 86 14.72 2.03 -11.35
N LYS A 87 15.98 1.72 -11.60
CA LYS A 87 17.07 2.70 -11.49
C LYS A 87 16.96 3.80 -12.54
N ASP A 88 16.49 3.45 -13.73
CA ASP A 88 16.25 4.43 -14.79
C ASP A 88 15.17 5.43 -14.39
N LEU A 89 14.10 4.93 -13.79
CA LEU A 89 13.00 5.78 -13.32
C LEU A 89 13.47 6.70 -12.19
N GLN A 90 14.21 6.16 -11.23
CA GLN A 90 14.77 6.96 -10.13
C GLN A 90 15.67 8.07 -10.64
N LYS A 91 16.51 7.74 -11.62
CA LYS A 91 17.43 8.69 -12.27
C LYS A 91 16.66 9.79 -12.99
N ARG A 92 15.60 9.43 -13.71
CA ARG A 92 14.76 10.38 -14.43
C ARG A 92 14.17 11.43 -13.48
N PHE A 93 13.78 11.02 -12.29
CA PHE A 93 13.19 11.91 -11.28
C PHE A 93 14.20 12.45 -10.28
N LYS A 94 15.50 12.14 -10.47
CA LYS A 94 16.60 12.65 -9.64
C LYS A 94 16.45 12.26 -8.17
N VAL A 95 16.05 11.02 -7.94
CA VAL A 95 15.91 10.43 -6.60
C VAL A 95 16.75 9.15 -6.52
N ALA A 96 17.01 8.69 -5.29
CA ALA A 96 17.87 7.55 -5.05
C ALA A 96 17.18 6.34 -4.44
N THR A 97 15.93 6.50 -3.97
CA THR A 97 15.20 5.44 -3.27
C THR A 97 13.77 5.33 -3.77
N PRO A 98 13.13 4.13 -3.62
CA PRO A 98 11.71 4.00 -3.92
C PRO A 98 10.82 4.97 -3.14
N LYS A 99 11.13 5.20 -1.86
CA LYS A 99 10.36 6.13 -1.02
C LYS A 99 10.39 7.55 -1.59
N ASP A 100 11.56 8.01 -1.97
CA ASP A 100 11.74 9.34 -2.56
C ASP A 100 11.03 9.44 -3.91
N LEU A 101 11.01 8.34 -4.68
CA LEU A 101 10.32 8.28 -5.95
C LEU A 101 8.80 8.47 -5.76
N VAL A 102 8.21 7.79 -4.79
CA VAL A 102 6.78 7.94 -4.48
C VAL A 102 6.47 9.38 -4.09
N GLU A 103 7.28 9.94 -3.22
CA GLU A 103 7.09 11.32 -2.75
C GLU A 103 7.22 12.33 -3.91
N LYS A 104 8.09 12.06 -4.86
CA LYS A 104 8.32 12.95 -6.01
C LYS A 104 7.18 12.90 -7.02
N VAL A 105 6.65 11.70 -7.29
CA VAL A 105 5.68 11.47 -8.36
C VAL A 105 4.26 11.78 -7.94
N PHE A 106 3.89 11.43 -6.71
CA PHE A 106 2.51 11.51 -6.22
C PHE A 106 2.33 12.65 -5.24
N THR A 107 1.14 13.25 -5.24
CA THR A 107 0.78 14.28 -4.26
C THR A 107 0.50 13.66 -2.91
N PHE A 108 0.45 14.48 -1.86
CA PHE A 108 0.10 14.04 -0.50
C PHE A 108 -1.21 13.24 -0.49
N GLY A 109 -2.24 13.77 -1.17
CA GLY A 109 -3.54 13.10 -1.23
C GLY A 109 -3.51 11.79 -2.00
N GLU A 110 -2.74 11.73 -3.09
CA GLU A 110 -2.57 10.52 -3.87
C GLU A 110 -1.85 9.44 -3.06
N VAL A 111 -0.82 9.80 -2.34
CA VAL A 111 -0.11 8.88 -1.44
C VAL A 111 -1.07 8.31 -0.41
N ALA A 112 -1.90 9.16 0.20
CA ALA A 112 -2.89 8.73 1.19
C ALA A 112 -3.92 7.77 0.58
N GLN A 113 -4.40 8.08 -0.63
CA GLN A 113 -5.38 7.23 -1.32
C GLN A 113 -4.80 5.86 -1.69
N ILE A 114 -3.58 5.83 -2.21
CA ILE A 114 -2.91 4.58 -2.56
C ILE A 114 -2.67 3.74 -1.30
N ALA A 115 -2.17 4.37 -0.23
CA ALA A 115 -1.92 3.67 1.03
C ALA A 115 -3.21 3.11 1.62
N SER A 116 -4.31 3.86 1.53
CA SER A 116 -5.63 3.40 2.00
C SER A 116 -6.12 2.20 1.19
N ALA A 117 -5.95 2.23 -0.13
CA ALA A 117 -6.33 1.11 -1.00
C ALA A 117 -5.53 -0.15 -0.68
N ILE A 118 -4.23 -0.01 -0.44
CA ILE A 118 -3.38 -1.12 -0.01
C ILE A 118 -3.87 -1.66 1.33
N GLY A 119 -4.25 -0.77 2.25
CA GLY A 119 -4.81 -1.16 3.53
C GLY A 119 -6.08 -1.98 3.37
N GLU A 120 -6.96 -1.57 2.48
CA GLU A 120 -8.22 -2.28 2.23
C GLU A 120 -7.97 -3.71 1.72
N VAL A 121 -7.13 -3.88 0.70
CA VAL A 121 -6.84 -5.22 0.18
C VAL A 121 -6.05 -6.06 1.18
N SER A 122 -5.40 -5.42 2.14
CA SER A 122 -4.66 -6.09 3.22
C SER A 122 -5.58 -6.47 4.40
N GLY A 123 -6.85 -6.11 4.33
CA GLY A 123 -7.82 -6.45 5.37
C GLY A 123 -8.08 -5.35 6.39
N LEU A 124 -7.50 -4.16 6.22
CA LEU A 124 -7.71 -3.03 7.12
C LEU A 124 -8.70 -2.05 6.48
N ASN A 125 -9.98 -2.41 6.47
CA ASN A 125 -10.98 -1.54 5.86
C ASN A 125 -12.11 -1.21 6.84
N SER A 126 -12.73 -0.05 6.65
CA SER A 126 -13.84 0.42 7.47
C SER A 126 -15.11 -0.41 7.28
N ASP A 127 -15.30 -0.98 6.08
CA ASP A 127 -16.46 -1.82 5.78
C ASP A 127 -16.45 -3.09 6.65
N GLY A 128 -15.28 -3.71 6.82
CA GLY A 128 -15.11 -4.85 7.71
C GLY A 128 -15.42 -4.51 9.16
N GLU A 129 -15.03 -3.33 9.61
CA GLU A 129 -15.33 -2.85 10.96
C GLU A 129 -16.82 -2.61 11.15
N GLU A 130 -17.49 -2.02 10.18
CA GLU A 130 -18.93 -1.79 10.23
C GLU A 130 -19.70 -3.11 10.28
N GLU A 131 -19.32 -4.08 9.48
CA GLU A 131 -19.92 -5.42 9.49
C GLU A 131 -19.73 -6.09 10.86
N ALA A 132 -18.55 -5.96 11.45
CA ALA A 132 -18.25 -6.54 12.75
C ALA A 132 -19.08 -5.89 13.88
N LYS A 133 -19.46 -4.62 13.75
CA LYS A 133 -20.25 -3.90 14.73
C LYS A 133 -21.74 -4.22 14.65
N ASN A 134 -22.20 -4.68 13.52
CA ASN A 134 -23.59 -5.01 13.27
C ASN A 134 -23.87 -6.49 13.52
#